data_e398465d1710453945e18d9f580c479e
#
_entry.id   e398465d1710453945e18d9f580c479e
#
_cell.length_a   1.000
_cell.length_b   1.000
_cell.length_c   1.000
_cell.angle_alpha   90.00
_cell.angle_beta   90.00
_cell.angle_gamma   90.00
#
_symmetry.space_group_name_H-M   'P 1'
#
loop_
_entity.id
_entity.type
_entity.pdbx_description
1 polymer ?
#
loop_
_entity_poly.entity_id
_entity_poly.type
_entity_poly.pdbx_seq_one_letter_code
_entity_poly.pdbx_strand_id
1 'polypeptide(L)'
;MKQQSIYIVLLFVTSLLGGCTDLDKGNPYEDQLHTLQVTAVYPDEYAEYLREGITVQIEDIDRGNSYKTVTDQNGTAQFALTNGIYRIQISDKADQHIFNGLADKVKLVNGDITLNVPLTHSKAGAIIIKEIYCGGCTKLPQEGTYQADKYIILHNNDSQTQYLDHLCLGTLDPYNSQSLSLIHISE
;
A
#
# COMPACT_ATOMS: atom_id res chain seq x y z
N MET A 1 -63.12 -10.84 -38.88
CA MET A 1 -62.11 -9.72 -38.90
C MET A 1 -61.56 -9.37 -37.52
N LYS A 2 -62.30 -9.41 -36.44
CA LYS A 2 -61.80 -9.07 -35.08
C LYS A 2 -60.78 -10.09 -34.51
N GLN A 3 -60.91 -11.39 -34.85
CA GLN A 3 -60.07 -12.46 -34.31
C GLN A 3 -58.69 -12.49 -34.93
N GLN A 4 -58.51 -12.14 -36.18
CA GLN A 4 -57.21 -12.05 -36.86
C GLN A 4 -56.36 -10.87 -36.33
N SER A 5 -57.02 -9.75 -35.94
CA SER A 5 -56.35 -8.57 -35.43
C SER A 5 -55.69 -8.83 -34.03
N ILE A 6 -56.32 -9.73 -33.24
CA ILE A 6 -55.80 -10.09 -31.89
C ILE A 6 -54.52 -10.95 -32.03
N TYR A 7 -54.46 -11.85 -33.00
CA TYR A 7 -53.28 -12.69 -33.23
C TYR A 7 -52.07 -11.87 -33.73
N ILE A 8 -52.31 -10.86 -34.58
CA ILE A 8 -51.24 -9.96 -35.05
C ILE A 8 -50.66 -9.11 -33.92
N VAL A 9 -51.52 -8.61 -33.03
CA VAL A 9 -51.08 -7.84 -31.87
C VAL A 9 -50.34 -8.73 -30.85
N LEU A 10 -50.79 -9.98 -30.66
CA LEU A 10 -50.13 -10.93 -29.77
C LEU A 10 -48.74 -11.37 -30.35
N LEU A 11 -48.63 -11.53 -31.66
CA LEU A 11 -47.37 -11.85 -32.32
C LEU A 11 -46.36 -10.70 -32.26
N PHE A 12 -46.83 -9.45 -32.27
CA PHE A 12 -46.00 -8.24 -32.19
C PHE A 12 -45.49 -8.02 -30.77
N VAL A 13 -46.27 -8.36 -29.73
CA VAL A 13 -45.87 -8.25 -28.32
C VAL A 13 -44.86 -9.29 -27.95
N THR A 14 -44.93 -10.50 -28.52
CA THR A 14 -43.93 -11.56 -28.25
C THR A 14 -42.56 -11.30 -28.91
N SER A 15 -42.52 -10.55 -30.03
CA SER A 15 -41.26 -10.15 -30.67
C SER A 15 -40.50 -9.04 -29.95
N LEU A 16 -41.16 -8.29 -29.02
CA LEU A 16 -40.52 -7.24 -28.22
C LEU A 16 -39.88 -7.75 -26.92
N LEU A 17 -40.12 -9.01 -26.54
CA LEU A 17 -39.56 -9.61 -25.35
C LEU A 17 -38.26 -10.42 -25.57
N GLY A 18 -37.79 -10.53 -26.82
CA GLY A 18 -36.62 -11.33 -27.21
C GLY A 18 -35.31 -10.54 -27.28
N GLY A 19 -35.28 -9.29 -26.87
CA GLY A 19 -34.12 -8.45 -27.09
C GLY A 19 -33.47 -7.91 -25.80
N CYS A 20 -32.92 -8.76 -24.96
CA CYS A 20 -31.93 -8.32 -23.94
C CYS A 20 -31.41 -9.54 -23.14
N THR A 21 -30.66 -10.43 -23.77
CA THR A 21 -29.97 -11.49 -23.04
C THR A 21 -28.48 -11.62 -23.38
N ASP A 22 -27.92 -10.70 -24.18
CA ASP A 22 -26.50 -10.78 -24.57
C ASP A 22 -25.66 -9.54 -24.21
N LEU A 23 -26.13 -8.72 -23.23
CA LEU A 23 -25.36 -7.55 -22.78
C LEU A 23 -24.37 -7.87 -21.64
N ASP A 24 -24.35 -9.11 -21.18
CA ASP A 24 -23.47 -9.53 -20.08
C ASP A 24 -22.52 -10.67 -20.49
N LYS A 25 -22.08 -10.68 -21.73
CA LYS A 25 -20.84 -11.36 -22.07
C LYS A 25 -19.73 -10.41 -21.67
N GLY A 26 -19.34 -10.51 -20.36
CA GLY A 26 -18.13 -9.86 -19.85
C GLY A 26 -17.02 -10.04 -20.88
N ASN A 27 -16.26 -8.99 -21.08
CA ASN A 27 -15.11 -9.02 -21.98
C ASN A 27 -14.28 -10.28 -21.66
N PRO A 28 -14.16 -11.29 -22.53
CA PRO A 28 -13.47 -12.54 -22.24
C PRO A 28 -12.00 -12.34 -21.87
N TYR A 29 -11.48 -11.12 -22.00
CA TYR A 29 -10.13 -10.72 -21.60
C TYR A 29 -10.06 -10.11 -20.19
N GLU A 30 -11.19 -9.71 -19.56
CA GLU A 30 -11.18 -9.11 -18.21
C GLU A 30 -11.00 -10.14 -17.10
N ASP A 31 -11.48 -11.37 -17.30
CA ASP A 31 -11.47 -12.40 -16.27
C ASP A 31 -10.29 -13.38 -16.39
N GLN A 32 -9.44 -13.22 -17.39
CA GLN A 32 -8.27 -14.09 -17.54
C GLN A 32 -7.22 -13.73 -16.48
N LEU A 33 -6.90 -14.73 -15.64
CA LEU A 33 -5.83 -14.60 -14.65
C LEU A 33 -4.47 -14.82 -15.29
N HIS A 34 -3.56 -13.94 -15.00
CA HIS A 34 -2.15 -14.02 -15.36
C HIS A 34 -1.30 -14.10 -14.10
N THR A 35 -0.15 -14.75 -14.20
CA THR A 35 0.79 -14.84 -13.07
C THR A 35 1.71 -13.64 -13.05
N LEU A 36 1.69 -12.91 -11.92
CA LEU A 36 2.71 -11.93 -11.60
C LEU A 36 3.66 -12.54 -10.58
N GLN A 37 4.89 -12.80 -11.00
CA GLN A 37 5.96 -13.29 -10.15
C GLN A 37 6.85 -12.13 -9.73
N VAL A 38 7.01 -11.94 -8.43
CA VAL A 38 7.78 -10.84 -7.83
C VAL A 38 8.93 -11.42 -7.03
N THR A 39 10.15 -11.01 -7.36
CA THR A 39 11.36 -11.41 -6.62
C THR A 39 11.93 -10.21 -5.88
N ALA A 40 12.10 -10.34 -4.56
CA ALA A 40 12.78 -9.36 -3.73
C ALA A 40 14.29 -9.45 -3.92
N VAL A 41 14.93 -8.35 -4.32
CA VAL A 41 16.38 -8.29 -4.57
C VAL A 41 17.04 -7.43 -3.50
N TYR A 42 17.78 -8.05 -2.59
CA TYR A 42 18.56 -7.34 -1.59
C TYR A 42 19.78 -6.66 -2.20
N PRO A 43 20.27 -5.56 -1.60
CA PRO A 43 21.59 -5.03 -1.92
C PRO A 43 22.68 -6.09 -1.71
N ASP A 44 23.76 -6.02 -2.47
CA ASP A 44 24.84 -7.03 -2.47
C ASP A 44 25.43 -7.26 -1.07
N GLU A 45 25.50 -6.22 -0.24
CA GLU A 45 25.98 -6.26 1.13
C GLU A 45 25.13 -7.15 2.05
N TYR A 46 23.87 -7.42 1.64
CA TYR A 46 22.86 -8.17 2.38
C TYR A 46 22.35 -9.39 1.62
N ALA A 47 23.13 -9.89 0.67
CA ALA A 47 22.75 -11.03 -0.18
C ALA A 47 22.47 -12.32 0.61
N GLU A 48 23.02 -12.44 1.82
CA GLU A 48 22.90 -13.60 2.73
C GLU A 48 21.66 -13.56 3.63
N TYR A 49 20.86 -12.48 3.60
CA TYR A 49 19.65 -12.39 4.41
C TYR A 49 18.60 -13.42 3.96
N LEU A 50 17.85 -13.91 4.95
CA LEU A 50 16.77 -14.86 4.69
C LEU A 50 15.73 -14.21 3.78
N ARG A 51 15.42 -14.90 2.69
CA ARG A 51 14.49 -14.40 1.65
C ARG A 51 13.09 -14.98 1.76
N GLU A 52 12.90 -15.97 2.64
CA GLU A 52 11.60 -16.62 2.87
C GLU A 52 10.76 -15.84 3.87
N GLY A 53 9.46 -15.78 3.62
CA GLY A 53 8.51 -15.17 4.55
C GLY A 53 8.39 -13.65 4.47
N ILE A 54 9.05 -13.01 3.50
CA ILE A 54 8.99 -11.55 3.32
C ILE A 54 7.61 -11.18 2.79
N THR A 55 6.99 -10.18 3.40
CA THR A 55 5.69 -9.70 2.97
C THR A 55 5.78 -8.93 1.66
N VAL A 56 5.01 -9.39 0.67
CA VAL A 56 4.76 -8.69 -0.60
C VAL A 56 3.29 -8.29 -0.65
N GLN A 57 3.04 -7.01 -0.84
CA GLN A 57 1.70 -6.46 -1.01
C GLN A 57 1.55 -5.87 -2.40
N ILE A 58 0.44 -6.15 -3.05
CA ILE A 58 0.08 -5.62 -4.37
C ILE A 58 -1.24 -4.88 -4.26
N GLU A 59 -1.31 -3.70 -4.83
CA GLU A 59 -2.50 -2.86 -4.93
C GLU A 59 -2.86 -2.70 -6.41
N ASP A 60 -4.09 -3.02 -6.78
CA ASP A 60 -4.68 -2.65 -8.08
C ASP A 60 -5.01 -1.16 -8.03
N ILE A 61 -4.30 -0.36 -8.82
CA ILE A 61 -4.41 1.10 -8.78
C ILE A 61 -5.77 1.58 -9.29
N ASP A 62 -6.35 0.85 -10.24
CA ASP A 62 -7.60 1.26 -10.89
C ASP A 62 -8.82 0.81 -10.08
N ARG A 63 -8.77 -0.39 -9.47
CA ARG A 63 -9.90 -0.98 -8.74
C ARG A 63 -9.79 -0.84 -7.22
N GLY A 64 -8.60 -0.48 -6.69
CA GLY A 64 -8.36 -0.34 -5.26
C GLY A 64 -8.28 -1.67 -4.48
N ASN A 65 -8.24 -2.80 -5.18
CA ASN A 65 -8.08 -4.11 -4.53
C ASN A 65 -6.65 -4.29 -4.04
N SER A 66 -6.49 -4.94 -2.88
CA SER A 66 -5.18 -5.23 -2.31
C SER A 66 -5.01 -6.73 -2.09
N TYR A 67 -3.85 -7.23 -2.48
CA TYR A 67 -3.45 -8.63 -2.38
C TYR A 67 -2.16 -8.71 -1.57
N LYS A 68 -2.02 -9.75 -0.75
CA LYS A 68 -0.85 -9.94 0.10
C LYS A 68 -0.45 -11.40 0.15
N THR A 69 0.84 -11.67 -0.01
CA THR A 69 1.43 -12.99 0.19
C THR A 69 2.84 -12.85 0.76
N VAL A 70 3.51 -13.96 0.96
CA VAL A 70 4.90 -14.00 1.42
C VAL A 70 5.78 -14.67 0.38
N THR A 71 7.07 -14.35 0.41
CA THR A 71 8.06 -14.96 -0.47
C THR A 71 8.40 -16.39 -0.05
N ASP A 72 8.81 -17.19 -1.02
CA ASP A 72 9.41 -18.50 -0.85
C ASP A 72 10.91 -18.40 -0.48
N GLN A 73 11.60 -19.56 -0.39
CA GLN A 73 13.03 -19.66 -0.06
C GLN A 73 13.94 -18.94 -1.08
N ASN A 74 13.45 -18.68 -2.29
CA ASN A 74 14.17 -17.93 -3.32
C ASN A 74 13.92 -16.42 -3.26
N GLY A 75 13.10 -15.96 -2.32
CA GLY A 75 12.66 -14.58 -2.23
C GLY A 75 11.59 -14.21 -3.26
N THR A 76 10.84 -15.20 -3.74
CA THR A 76 9.86 -15.03 -4.82
C THR A 76 8.44 -15.21 -4.31
N ALA A 77 7.56 -14.30 -4.68
CA ALA A 77 6.12 -14.35 -4.41
C ALA A 77 5.35 -14.42 -5.74
N GLN A 78 4.26 -15.19 -5.77
CA GLN A 78 3.43 -15.34 -6.96
C GLN A 78 1.99 -14.90 -6.68
N PHE A 79 1.40 -14.21 -7.65
CA PHE A 79 0.02 -13.74 -7.62
C PHE A 79 -0.68 -14.10 -8.91
N ALA A 80 -1.92 -14.57 -8.79
CA ALA A 80 -2.83 -14.76 -9.94
C ALA A 80 -3.75 -13.54 -10.00
N LEU A 81 -3.57 -12.68 -11.00
CA LEU A 81 -4.22 -11.38 -11.12
C LEU A 81 -4.81 -11.21 -12.53
N THR A 82 -5.83 -10.39 -12.65
CA THR A 82 -6.39 -9.99 -13.94
C THR A 82 -5.52 -8.92 -14.61
N ASN A 83 -5.81 -8.60 -15.86
CA ASN A 83 -5.21 -7.44 -16.52
C ASN A 83 -5.45 -6.17 -15.71
N GLY A 84 -4.41 -5.36 -15.51
CA GLY A 84 -4.50 -4.15 -14.69
C GLY A 84 -3.17 -3.41 -14.52
N ILE A 85 -3.21 -2.34 -13.74
CA ILE A 85 -2.04 -1.56 -13.34
C ILE A 85 -1.86 -1.71 -11.83
N TYR A 86 -0.70 -2.19 -11.43
CA TYR A 86 -0.44 -2.59 -10.07
C TYR A 86 0.69 -1.79 -9.44
N ARG A 87 0.58 -1.56 -8.13
CA ARG A 87 1.65 -1.09 -7.27
C ARG A 87 2.09 -2.24 -6.37
N ILE A 88 3.39 -2.48 -6.32
CA ILE A 88 3.99 -3.56 -5.53
C ILE A 88 4.83 -2.95 -4.43
N GLN A 89 4.60 -3.38 -3.21
CA GLN A 89 5.33 -2.97 -2.03
C GLN A 89 5.91 -4.20 -1.34
N ILE A 90 7.19 -4.13 -1.01
CA ILE A 90 7.89 -5.17 -0.26
C ILE A 90 8.45 -4.52 0.98
N SER A 91 8.26 -5.13 2.14
CA SER A 91 8.85 -4.67 3.38
C SER A 91 9.34 -5.85 4.19
N ASP A 92 10.60 -5.77 4.59
CA ASP A 92 11.24 -6.72 5.48
C ASP A 92 11.97 -6.00 6.60
N LYS A 93 12.01 -6.61 7.77
CA LYS A 93 12.71 -6.10 8.94
C LYS A 93 13.46 -7.25 9.60
N ALA A 94 14.79 -7.12 9.64
CA ALA A 94 15.69 -8.03 10.34
C ALA A 94 16.52 -7.24 11.34
N ASP A 95 16.23 -7.39 12.63
CA ASP A 95 16.82 -6.62 13.73
C ASP A 95 16.63 -5.10 13.53
N GLN A 96 17.74 -4.36 13.41
CA GLN A 96 17.72 -2.91 13.13
C GLN A 96 17.74 -2.58 11.62
N HIS A 97 17.81 -3.59 10.76
CA HIS A 97 17.82 -3.40 9.32
C HIS A 97 16.40 -3.43 8.77
N ILE A 98 16.06 -2.43 7.98
CA ILE A 98 14.77 -2.30 7.30
C ILE A 98 15.05 -2.28 5.80
N PHE A 99 14.34 -3.13 5.08
CA PHE A 99 14.42 -3.22 3.63
C PHE A 99 13.06 -2.92 3.03
N ASN A 100 13.00 -1.93 2.15
CA ASN A 100 11.77 -1.55 1.48
C ASN A 100 11.97 -1.55 -0.03
N GLY A 101 11.03 -2.13 -0.74
CA GLY A 101 10.97 -2.12 -2.20
C GLY A 101 9.64 -1.57 -2.69
N LEU A 102 9.68 -0.82 -3.77
CA LEU A 102 8.51 -0.28 -4.43
C LEU A 102 8.66 -0.42 -5.94
N ALA A 103 7.65 -1.00 -6.58
CA ALA A 103 7.46 -0.92 -8.03
C ALA A 103 6.07 -0.34 -8.30
N ASP A 104 6.03 0.84 -8.91
CA ASP A 104 4.79 1.54 -9.22
C ASP A 104 4.42 1.39 -10.69
N LYS A 105 3.12 1.40 -10.98
CA LYS A 105 2.55 1.34 -12.33
C LYS A 105 2.99 0.12 -13.15
N VAL A 106 3.13 -1.03 -12.51
CA VAL A 106 3.40 -2.30 -13.18
C VAL A 106 2.18 -2.72 -14.00
N LYS A 107 2.34 -2.83 -15.30
CA LYS A 107 1.26 -3.20 -16.23
C LYS A 107 1.28 -4.71 -16.42
N LEU A 108 0.20 -5.38 -16.04
CA LEU A 108 -0.06 -6.79 -16.35
C LEU A 108 -1.09 -6.84 -17.46
N VAL A 109 -0.65 -7.21 -18.67
CA VAL A 109 -1.50 -7.21 -19.86
C VAL A 109 -1.22 -8.46 -20.70
N ASN A 110 -2.24 -9.31 -20.86
CA ASN A 110 -2.27 -10.46 -21.77
C ASN A 110 -1.08 -11.42 -21.64
N GLY A 111 -0.56 -11.64 -20.42
CA GLY A 111 0.51 -12.61 -20.21
C GLY A 111 1.13 -12.52 -18.81
N ASP A 112 1.89 -13.55 -18.48
CA ASP A 112 2.61 -13.64 -17.21
C ASP A 112 3.81 -12.69 -17.20
N ILE A 113 4.10 -12.12 -16.03
CA ILE A 113 5.22 -11.20 -15.85
C ILE A 113 6.09 -11.67 -14.67
N THR A 114 7.40 -11.61 -14.85
CA THR A 114 8.39 -11.74 -13.77
C THR A 114 9.06 -10.40 -13.54
N LEU A 115 9.08 -9.96 -12.29
CA LEU A 115 9.61 -8.67 -11.88
C LEU A 115 10.60 -8.82 -10.72
N ASN A 116 11.77 -8.23 -10.87
CA ASN A 116 12.74 -8.08 -9.80
C ASN A 116 12.56 -6.70 -9.15
N VAL A 117 12.27 -6.67 -7.85
CA VAL A 117 12.10 -5.43 -7.10
C VAL A 117 13.32 -5.22 -6.20
N PRO A 118 14.17 -4.24 -6.50
CA PRO A 118 15.31 -3.92 -5.66
C PRO A 118 14.83 -3.36 -4.32
N LEU A 119 15.42 -3.84 -3.24
CA LEU A 119 15.17 -3.37 -1.89
C LEU A 119 16.18 -2.28 -1.53
N THR A 120 15.69 -1.21 -0.93
CA THR A 120 16.51 -0.16 -0.33
C THR A 120 16.69 -0.45 1.14
N HIS A 121 17.93 -0.46 1.60
CA HIS A 121 18.26 -0.65 3.00
C HIS A 121 18.22 0.67 3.77
N SER A 122 17.70 0.60 4.99
CA SER A 122 17.84 1.65 6.00
C SER A 122 18.06 1.02 7.38
N LYS A 123 18.77 1.71 8.25
CA LYS A 123 18.94 1.29 9.64
C LYS A 123 17.90 1.98 10.51
N ALA A 124 17.13 1.20 11.25
CA ALA A 124 16.23 1.75 12.25
C ALA A 124 17.03 2.32 13.43
N GLY A 125 16.68 3.51 13.88
CA GLY A 125 17.22 4.03 15.12
C GLY A 125 16.82 3.17 16.33
N ALA A 126 17.71 3.07 17.32
CA ALA A 126 17.41 2.38 18.56
C ALA A 126 16.29 3.07 19.34
N ILE A 127 16.25 4.40 19.29
CA ILE A 127 15.16 5.20 19.84
C ILE A 127 14.41 5.86 18.70
N ILE A 128 13.09 5.71 18.68
CA ILE A 128 12.21 6.34 17.69
C ILE A 128 11.13 7.18 18.38
N ILE A 129 10.67 8.21 17.68
CA ILE A 129 9.49 8.95 18.08
C ILE A 129 8.27 8.13 17.69
N LYS A 130 7.51 7.65 18.67
CA LYS A 130 6.30 6.87 18.46
C LYS A 130 5.09 7.76 18.23
N GLU A 131 5.02 8.87 18.95
CA GLU A 131 3.88 9.77 18.91
C GLU A 131 4.33 11.19 19.20
N ILE A 132 3.75 12.14 18.50
CA ILE A 132 3.88 13.57 18.76
C ILE A 132 2.47 14.13 18.91
N TYR A 133 2.16 14.70 20.06
CA TYR A 133 0.95 15.47 20.30
C TYR A 133 1.28 16.97 20.28
N CYS A 134 0.68 17.68 19.34
CA CYS A 134 0.85 19.13 19.18
C CYS A 134 -0.49 19.88 19.22
N GLY A 135 -1.55 19.22 19.64
CA GLY A 135 -2.85 19.85 19.85
C GLY A 135 -2.89 20.61 21.16
N GLY A 136 -3.89 21.43 21.35
CA GLY A 136 -4.20 22.00 22.64
C GLY A 136 -5.46 21.37 23.18
N CYS A 137 -5.62 21.24 24.51
CA CYS A 137 -6.90 20.87 25.09
C CYS A 137 -7.75 22.12 25.37
N THR A 138 -9.06 21.94 25.35
CA THR A 138 -10.02 23.01 25.65
C THR A 138 -9.89 23.40 27.14
N LYS A 139 -9.84 24.70 27.41
CA LYS A 139 -9.92 25.23 28.77
C LYS A 139 -11.33 25.10 29.30
N LEU A 140 -11.51 24.40 30.40
CA LEU A 140 -12.79 24.29 31.09
C LEU A 140 -12.69 24.86 32.49
N PRO A 141 -13.66 25.70 32.94
CA PRO A 141 -14.89 26.14 32.25
C PRO A 141 -14.70 27.38 31.35
N GLN A 142 -13.50 27.85 31.15
CA GLN A 142 -13.19 29.06 30.37
C GLN A 142 -13.16 28.72 28.86
N GLU A 143 -13.48 29.70 28.06
CA GLU A 143 -13.30 29.58 26.60
C GLU A 143 -11.81 29.64 26.20
N GLY A 144 -11.41 28.91 25.18
CA GLY A 144 -10.07 28.91 24.63
C GLY A 144 -9.40 27.54 24.70
N THR A 145 -8.13 27.49 24.24
CA THR A 145 -7.34 26.26 24.12
C THR A 145 -5.97 26.46 24.78
N TYR A 146 -5.47 25.43 25.46
CA TYR A 146 -4.07 25.39 25.92
C TYR A 146 -3.18 25.04 24.72
N GLN A 147 -2.51 26.03 24.16
CA GLN A 147 -1.66 25.84 22.96
C GLN A 147 -0.29 25.22 23.28
N ALA A 148 0.13 25.27 24.54
CA ALA A 148 1.41 24.72 24.98
C ALA A 148 1.35 23.25 25.43
N ASP A 149 0.19 22.63 25.31
CA ASP A 149 -0.01 21.25 25.69
C ASP A 149 0.54 20.33 24.58
N LYS A 150 1.77 19.86 24.78
CA LYS A 150 2.51 19.05 23.81
C LYS A 150 3.23 17.93 24.53
N TYR A 151 3.28 16.75 23.90
CA TYR A 151 4.14 15.67 24.35
C TYR A 151 4.75 14.90 23.18
N ILE A 152 5.84 14.23 23.47
CA ILE A 152 6.51 13.31 22.55
C ILE A 152 6.69 11.99 23.28
N ILE A 153 6.23 10.91 22.68
CA ILE A 153 6.46 9.56 23.18
C ILE A 153 7.62 8.95 22.40
N LEU A 154 8.67 8.59 23.13
CA LEU A 154 9.79 7.82 22.61
C LEU A 154 9.53 6.33 22.81
N HIS A 155 9.99 5.53 21.88
CA HIS A 155 9.93 4.08 21.94
C HIS A 155 11.32 3.50 21.72
N ASN A 156 11.72 2.55 22.59
CA ASN A 156 12.90 1.74 22.37
C ASN A 156 12.57 0.69 21.30
N ASN A 157 13.13 0.86 20.10
CA ASN A 157 12.93 -0.03 18.95
C ASN A 157 14.02 -1.12 18.87
N ASP A 158 14.91 -1.15 19.85
CA ASP A 158 16.00 -2.14 19.97
C ASP A 158 15.59 -3.27 20.95
N SER A 159 16.21 -4.42 20.82
CA SER A 159 16.14 -5.51 21.78
C SER A 159 16.93 -5.25 23.07
N GLN A 160 17.86 -4.30 23.04
CA GLN A 160 18.70 -3.92 24.17
C GLN A 160 18.16 -2.67 24.89
N THR A 161 18.46 -2.55 26.18
CA THR A 161 18.14 -1.33 26.94
C THR A 161 18.92 -0.15 26.36
N GLN A 162 18.17 0.91 26.03
CA GLN A 162 18.73 2.17 25.55
C GLN A 162 18.68 3.22 26.65
N TYR A 163 19.81 3.91 26.87
CA TYR A 163 19.91 5.01 27.82
C TYR A 163 19.63 6.35 27.11
N LEU A 164 18.88 7.22 27.77
CA LEU A 164 18.48 8.52 27.19
C LEU A 164 19.40 9.67 27.65
N ASP A 165 20.51 9.35 28.32
CA ASP A 165 21.56 10.31 28.64
C ASP A 165 22.13 10.89 27.36
N HIS A 166 22.30 12.19 27.31
CA HIS A 166 22.71 12.97 26.14
C HIS A 166 21.66 13.09 25.00
N LEU A 167 20.43 12.58 25.19
CA LEU A 167 19.34 12.81 24.24
C LEU A 167 18.73 14.20 24.48
N CYS A 168 18.69 15.03 23.44
CA CYS A 168 17.95 16.29 23.43
C CYS A 168 16.77 16.19 22.49
N LEU A 169 15.61 16.62 22.96
CA LEU A 169 14.42 16.83 22.16
C LEU A 169 14.11 18.32 22.13
N GLY A 170 13.90 18.87 20.96
CA GLY A 170 13.59 20.28 20.80
C GLY A 170 12.81 20.54 19.52
N THR A 171 12.17 21.69 19.47
CA THR A 171 11.61 22.26 18.26
C THR A 171 12.60 23.26 17.69
N LEU A 172 12.93 23.12 16.42
CA LEU A 172 13.71 24.13 15.71
C LEU A 172 12.74 25.13 15.11
N ASP A 173 12.97 26.41 15.38
CA ASP A 173 12.26 27.45 14.66
C ASP A 173 12.72 27.46 13.20
N PRO A 174 11.80 27.62 12.25
CA PRO A 174 12.17 27.71 10.84
C PRO A 174 13.07 28.94 10.62
N TYR A 175 14.13 28.76 9.85
CA TYR A 175 15.11 29.81 9.55
C TYR A 175 14.48 31.07 8.91
N ASN A 176 13.36 30.90 8.24
CA ASN A 176 12.52 31.99 7.77
C ASN A 176 11.03 31.65 7.99
N SER A 177 10.20 32.65 8.14
CA SER A 177 8.77 32.52 8.41
C SER A 177 7.95 31.84 7.29
N GLN A 178 8.59 31.46 6.20
CA GLN A 178 7.99 30.82 5.02
C GLN A 178 8.51 29.40 4.78
N SER A 179 9.49 28.91 5.54
CA SER A 179 10.01 27.57 5.35
C SER A 179 9.23 26.58 6.21
N LEU A 180 8.77 25.52 5.57
CA LEU A 180 8.32 24.31 6.20
C LEU A 180 9.46 23.74 7.07
N SER A 181 9.15 23.34 8.28
CA SER A 181 10.14 22.84 9.23
C SER A 181 10.94 21.69 8.63
N LEU A 182 12.24 21.90 8.48
CA LEU A 182 13.18 20.82 8.19
C LEU A 182 13.56 20.18 9.52
N ILE A 183 13.22 18.92 9.70
CA ILE A 183 13.74 18.11 10.79
C ILE A 183 15.14 17.70 10.38
N HIS A 184 16.15 18.34 10.94
CA HIS A 184 17.53 17.87 10.85
C HIS A 184 17.79 16.93 12.03
N ILE A 185 18.01 15.67 11.74
CA ILE A 185 18.64 14.73 12.66
C ILE A 185 20.14 14.82 12.34
N SER A 186 20.92 15.46 13.21
CA SER A 186 22.39 15.36 13.13
C SER A 186 22.83 14.10 13.87
N GLU A 187 23.67 13.31 13.22
CA GLU A 187 24.42 12.22 13.83
C GLU A 187 25.40 12.74 14.89
#